data_07676d989fdeddafdc8d73bcfcfbdfcd
#
_entry.id   07676d989fdeddafdc8d73bcfcfbdfcd
#
_cell.length_a   1.000
_cell.length_b   1.000
_cell.length_c   1.000
_cell.angle_alpha   90.00
_cell.angle_beta   90.00
_cell.angle_gamma   90.00
#
_symmetry.space_group_name_H-M   'P 1'
#
loop_
_entity.id
_entity.type
_entity.pdbx_description
1 polymer ?
#
loop_
_entity_poly.entity_id
_entity_poly.type
_entity_poly.pdbx_seq_one_letter_code
_entity_poly.pdbx_strand_id
1 'polypeptide(L)'
;RSSAASDVYKRQIVLMAFAYILGSIPNALWIGKVFKGIDVREHGSKNTGSTNAARVLGAKLGILTLILDISKGAIPVALSFFMKADLLGNMTGISNLDSIMIGIFAIIGHSFSVFMKFKGGKAVATTVGVFTVLVPKALLLAAVVFFVIFALTRYVSVSSIIAATSLPIFIFFLYGDIPYTIFGGIIAVLIIVKHKSNIQRLLNGTESKFTINKK
;
A
#
# COMPACT_ATOMS: atom_id res chain seq x y z
N ARG A 1 -5.06 -37.04 8.96
CA ARG A 1 -4.47 -36.12 7.96
C ARG A 1 -5.42 -35.06 7.44
N SER A 2 -6.76 -35.27 7.43
CA SER A 2 -7.75 -34.30 6.90
C SER A 2 -8.02 -33.10 7.83
N SER A 3 -7.98 -33.26 9.16
CA SER A 3 -8.27 -32.17 10.10
C SER A 3 -7.22 -31.08 10.11
N ALA A 4 -5.94 -31.43 10.12
CA ALA A 4 -4.82 -30.47 10.15
C ALA A 4 -4.80 -29.61 8.86
N ALA A 5 -5.03 -30.20 7.70
CA ALA A 5 -5.13 -29.45 6.44
C ALA A 5 -6.34 -28.49 6.46
N SER A 6 -7.50 -28.96 6.94
CA SER A 6 -8.70 -28.11 7.10
C SER A 6 -8.45 -26.92 8.02
N ASP A 7 -7.71 -27.10 9.10
CA ASP A 7 -7.42 -26.02 10.05
C ASP A 7 -6.44 -24.99 9.47
N VAL A 8 -5.48 -25.41 8.65
CA VAL A 8 -4.58 -24.49 7.94
C VAL A 8 -5.35 -23.66 6.90
N TYR A 9 -6.26 -24.27 6.11
CA TYR A 9 -7.13 -23.53 5.19
C TYR A 9 -7.97 -22.47 5.88
N LYS A 10 -8.60 -22.81 7.01
CA LYS A 10 -9.42 -21.87 7.78
C LYS A 10 -8.60 -20.68 8.24
N ARG A 11 -7.39 -20.93 8.77
CA ARG A 11 -6.50 -19.86 9.23
C ARG A 11 -6.11 -18.90 8.11
N GLN A 12 -5.82 -19.40 6.92
CA GLN A 12 -5.45 -18.57 5.79
C GLN A 12 -6.60 -17.70 5.29
N ILE A 13 -7.80 -18.28 5.12
CA ILE A 13 -9.01 -17.52 4.75
C ILE A 13 -9.28 -16.43 5.78
N VAL A 14 -9.19 -16.75 7.07
CA VAL A 14 -9.37 -15.77 8.14
C VAL A 14 -8.32 -14.66 8.06
N LEU A 15 -7.06 -15.01 7.80
CA LEU A 15 -5.98 -14.00 7.70
C LEU A 15 -6.11 -13.12 6.45
N MET A 16 -6.54 -13.67 5.31
CA MET A 16 -6.85 -12.90 4.11
C MET A 16 -8.04 -11.94 4.34
N ALA A 17 -9.11 -12.42 4.98
CA ALA A 17 -10.26 -11.60 5.36
C ALA A 17 -9.83 -10.50 6.34
N PHE A 18 -9.03 -10.83 7.36
CA PHE A 18 -8.45 -9.86 8.29
C PHE A 18 -7.61 -8.81 7.55
N ALA A 19 -6.73 -9.23 6.65
CA ALA A 19 -5.90 -8.33 5.85
C ALA A 19 -6.74 -7.36 5.02
N TYR A 20 -7.83 -7.85 4.39
CA TYR A 20 -8.75 -7.00 3.63
C TYR A 20 -9.48 -5.99 4.53
N ILE A 21 -10.02 -6.43 5.66
CA ILE A 21 -10.74 -5.54 6.61
C ILE A 21 -9.78 -4.50 7.18
N LEU A 22 -8.61 -4.92 7.66
CA LEU A 22 -7.59 -4.02 8.19
C LEU A 22 -7.11 -3.03 7.11
N GLY A 23 -6.84 -3.52 5.90
CA GLY A 23 -6.50 -2.71 4.74
C GLY A 23 -7.58 -1.67 4.40
N SER A 24 -8.84 -2.04 4.57
CA SER A 24 -10.01 -1.20 4.29
C SER A 24 -10.17 -0.02 5.23
N ILE A 25 -9.53 0.01 6.41
CA ILE A 25 -9.65 1.11 7.37
C ILE A 25 -9.20 2.43 6.71
N PRO A 26 -10.09 3.42 6.56
CA PRO A 26 -9.79 4.68 5.89
C PRO A 26 -9.19 5.69 6.88
N ASN A 27 -7.91 5.47 7.26
CA ASN A 27 -7.25 6.21 8.33
C ASN A 27 -7.34 7.73 8.16
N ALA A 28 -7.05 8.27 6.96
CA ALA A 28 -7.13 9.71 6.72
C ALA A 28 -8.54 10.28 6.98
N LEU A 29 -9.58 9.54 6.58
CA LEU A 29 -10.97 9.97 6.78
C LEU A 29 -11.33 9.98 8.26
N TRP A 30 -11.03 8.90 8.98
CA TRP A 30 -11.37 8.80 10.39
C TRP A 30 -10.57 9.78 11.24
N ILE A 31 -9.26 9.92 11.01
CA ILE A 31 -8.40 10.91 11.66
C ILE A 31 -8.93 12.33 11.39
N GLY A 32 -9.27 12.65 10.14
CA GLY A 32 -9.82 13.96 9.79
C GLY A 32 -11.11 14.29 10.55
N LYS A 33 -12.05 13.34 10.59
CA LYS A 33 -13.31 13.51 11.30
C LYS A 33 -13.13 13.61 12.80
N VAL A 34 -12.31 12.73 13.40
CA VAL A 34 -12.14 12.66 14.86
C VAL A 34 -11.37 13.87 15.40
N PHE A 35 -10.25 14.26 14.76
CA PHE A 35 -9.36 15.29 15.29
C PHE A 35 -9.66 16.71 14.81
N LYS A 36 -10.36 16.86 13.66
CA LYS A 36 -10.59 18.16 13.03
C LYS A 36 -12.02 18.41 12.58
N GLY A 37 -12.92 17.43 12.66
CA GLY A 37 -14.27 17.52 12.12
C GLY A 37 -14.32 17.64 10.58
N ILE A 38 -13.22 17.32 9.88
CA ILE A 38 -13.05 17.54 8.43
C ILE A 38 -13.15 16.21 7.68
N ASP A 39 -13.92 16.20 6.59
CA ASP A 39 -13.89 15.11 5.62
C ASP A 39 -12.82 15.39 4.54
N VAL A 40 -11.72 14.65 4.59
CA VAL A 40 -10.58 14.83 3.64
C VAL A 40 -10.96 14.58 2.18
N ARG A 41 -12.11 13.95 1.91
CA ARG A 41 -12.61 13.69 0.55
C ARG A 41 -13.21 14.94 -0.10
N GLU A 42 -13.51 15.96 0.68
CA GLU A 42 -14.06 17.23 0.23
C GLU A 42 -12.98 18.29 0.00
N HIS A 43 -11.76 18.04 0.50
CA HIS A 43 -10.67 19.01 0.51
C HIS A 43 -9.39 18.53 -0.19
N GLY A 44 -8.59 19.46 -0.67
CA GLY A 44 -7.31 19.22 -1.32
C GLY A 44 -7.44 18.33 -2.56
N SER A 45 -6.67 17.23 -2.63
CA SER A 45 -6.74 16.28 -3.74
C SER A 45 -7.94 15.33 -3.65
N LYS A 46 -8.77 15.45 -2.62
CA LYS A 46 -9.94 14.61 -2.32
C LYS A 46 -9.61 13.12 -2.15
N ASN A 47 -8.34 12.78 -2.01
CA ASN A 47 -7.87 11.41 -1.79
C ASN A 47 -7.75 11.10 -0.29
N THR A 48 -8.01 9.86 0.08
CA THR A 48 -7.95 9.38 1.48
C THR A 48 -6.56 8.86 1.89
N GLY A 49 -5.49 9.33 1.23
CA GLY A 49 -4.12 8.96 1.58
C GLY A 49 -3.41 10.01 2.43
N SER A 50 -2.28 9.62 3.02
CA SER A 50 -1.45 10.43 3.93
C SER A 50 -1.01 11.77 3.34
N THR A 51 -0.71 11.84 2.05
CA THR A 51 -0.32 13.09 1.36
C THR A 51 -1.43 14.14 1.41
N ASN A 52 -2.69 13.74 1.17
CA ASN A 52 -3.82 14.66 1.28
C ASN A 52 -4.13 14.98 2.75
N ALA A 53 -4.02 14.00 3.63
CA ALA A 53 -4.14 14.23 5.07
C ALA A 53 -3.12 15.28 5.56
N ALA A 54 -1.86 15.20 5.11
CA ALA A 54 -0.84 16.18 5.45
C ALA A 54 -1.18 17.60 4.95
N ARG A 55 -1.74 17.72 3.74
CA ARG A 55 -2.17 19.02 3.18
C ARG A 55 -3.35 19.64 3.93
N VAL A 56 -4.34 18.83 4.28
CA VAL A 56 -5.64 19.29 4.82
C VAL A 56 -5.61 19.37 6.34
N LEU A 57 -5.01 18.39 7.01
CA LEU A 57 -5.04 18.25 8.47
C LEU A 57 -3.74 18.71 9.13
N GLY A 58 -2.68 18.94 8.33
CA GLY A 58 -1.33 19.28 8.80
C GLY A 58 -0.40 18.08 8.90
N ALA A 59 0.91 18.36 9.03
CA ALA A 59 1.97 17.36 8.94
C ALA A 59 1.83 16.24 9.99
N LYS A 60 1.51 16.56 11.24
CA LYS A 60 1.40 15.57 12.33
C LYS A 60 0.35 14.50 12.03
N LEU A 61 -0.84 14.90 11.61
CA LEU A 61 -1.93 13.96 11.30
C LEU A 61 -1.69 13.24 9.96
N GLY A 62 -0.98 13.89 9.02
CA GLY A 62 -0.51 13.24 7.80
C GLY A 62 0.50 12.12 8.07
N ILE A 63 1.45 12.34 8.97
CA ILE A 63 2.43 11.33 9.41
C ILE A 63 1.73 10.19 10.15
N LEU A 64 0.82 10.49 11.07
CA LEU A 64 0.02 9.48 11.74
C LEU A 64 -0.73 8.61 10.73
N THR A 65 -1.38 9.22 9.74
CA THR A 65 -2.05 8.51 8.65
C THR A 65 -1.09 7.62 7.89
N LEU A 66 0.12 8.11 7.58
CA LEU A 66 1.15 7.36 6.85
C LEU A 66 1.56 6.11 7.64
N ILE A 67 1.86 6.27 8.93
CA ILE A 67 2.26 5.16 9.81
C ILE A 67 1.16 4.10 9.86
N LEU A 68 -0.08 4.50 10.07
CA LEU A 68 -1.22 3.57 10.14
C LEU A 68 -1.49 2.88 8.79
N ASP A 69 -1.32 3.59 7.67
CA ASP A 69 -1.48 3.00 6.33
C ASP A 69 -0.34 2.03 5.97
N ILE A 70 0.89 2.26 6.46
CA ILE A 70 2.00 1.29 6.36
C ILE A 70 1.71 0.09 7.26
N SER A 71 1.32 0.32 8.51
CA SER A 71 1.07 -0.75 9.48
C SER A 71 -0.01 -1.72 9.04
N LYS A 72 -1.10 -1.24 8.42
CA LYS A 72 -2.17 -2.13 7.93
C LYS A 72 -1.77 -3.02 6.76
N GLY A 73 -0.66 -2.69 6.07
CA GLY A 73 -0.03 -3.57 5.08
C GLY A 73 0.97 -4.54 5.72
N ALA A 74 1.81 -4.03 6.64
CA ALA A 74 2.87 -4.80 7.26
C ALA A 74 2.36 -5.87 8.24
N ILE A 75 1.40 -5.51 9.10
CA ILE A 75 0.90 -6.40 10.17
C ILE A 75 0.37 -7.72 9.64
N PRO A 76 -0.58 -7.78 8.70
CA PRO A 76 -1.13 -9.06 8.26
C PRO A 76 -0.09 -9.93 7.55
N VAL A 77 0.83 -9.32 6.79
CA VAL A 77 1.91 -10.05 6.14
C VAL A 77 2.90 -10.59 7.17
N ALA A 78 3.29 -9.81 8.18
CA ALA A 78 4.15 -10.29 9.26
C ALA A 78 3.51 -11.46 10.04
N LEU A 79 2.20 -11.38 10.30
CA LEU A 79 1.46 -12.46 10.94
C LEU A 79 1.49 -13.76 10.13
N SER A 80 1.50 -13.71 8.79
CA SER A 80 1.59 -14.91 7.95
C SER A 80 2.89 -15.71 8.19
N PHE A 81 3.99 -15.01 8.38
CA PHE A 81 5.27 -15.65 8.71
C PHE A 81 5.27 -16.29 10.10
N PHE A 82 4.70 -15.63 11.10
CA PHE A 82 4.57 -16.21 12.44
C PHE A 82 3.71 -17.48 12.47
N MET A 83 2.68 -17.51 11.64
CA MET A 83 1.76 -18.67 11.58
C MET A 83 2.35 -19.85 10.81
N LYS A 84 3.51 -19.71 10.17
CA LYS A 84 4.18 -20.73 9.33
C LYS A 84 3.23 -21.44 8.35
N ALA A 85 2.25 -20.71 7.87
CA ALA A 85 1.21 -21.24 7.00
C ALA A 85 1.57 -20.91 5.55
N ASP A 86 2.29 -21.80 4.89
CA ASP A 86 2.55 -21.74 3.45
C ASP A 86 1.81 -22.89 2.74
N LEU A 87 0.48 -22.93 2.91
CA LEU A 87 -0.35 -24.00 2.33
C LEU A 87 -0.42 -23.90 0.82
N LEU A 88 -0.70 -22.70 0.29
CA LEU A 88 -0.76 -22.47 -1.14
C LEU A 88 0.61 -22.72 -1.78
N GLY A 89 1.69 -22.33 -1.09
CA GLY A 89 3.04 -22.63 -1.51
C GLY A 89 3.32 -24.13 -1.59
N ASN A 90 2.91 -24.87 -0.59
CA ASN A 90 3.05 -26.34 -0.58
C ASN A 90 2.20 -27.04 -1.66
N MET A 91 1.05 -26.49 -2.01
CA MET A 91 0.15 -27.06 -3.04
C MET A 91 0.60 -26.72 -4.47
N THR A 92 1.17 -25.55 -4.68
CA THR A 92 1.50 -25.01 -6.00
C THR A 92 2.99 -25.09 -6.33
N GLY A 93 3.84 -25.34 -5.34
CA GLY A 93 5.29 -25.22 -5.45
C GLY A 93 5.82 -23.80 -5.47
N ILE A 94 4.95 -22.79 -5.25
CA ILE A 94 5.31 -21.37 -5.23
C ILE A 94 5.54 -20.94 -3.78
N SER A 95 6.78 -20.80 -3.37
CA SER A 95 7.13 -20.39 -2.01
C SER A 95 6.50 -19.05 -1.64
N ASN A 96 6.04 -18.93 -0.37
CA ASN A 96 5.47 -17.71 0.21
C ASN A 96 4.22 -17.18 -0.51
N LEU A 97 3.52 -17.99 -1.30
CA LEU A 97 2.31 -17.57 -2.02
C LEU A 97 1.22 -17.05 -1.07
N ASP A 98 1.13 -17.62 0.12
CA ASP A 98 0.18 -17.17 1.15
C ASP A 98 0.45 -15.73 1.60
N SER A 99 1.73 -15.39 1.83
CA SER A 99 2.13 -14.04 2.22
C SER A 99 1.88 -13.02 1.11
N ILE A 100 2.08 -13.42 -0.15
CA ILE A 100 1.73 -12.61 -1.34
C ILE A 100 0.22 -12.35 -1.36
N MET A 101 -0.60 -13.40 -1.22
CA MET A 101 -2.05 -13.27 -1.24
C MET A 101 -2.55 -12.37 -0.10
N ILE A 102 -2.04 -12.52 1.10
CA ILE A 102 -2.37 -11.66 2.24
C ILE A 102 -2.01 -10.20 1.95
N GLY A 103 -0.83 -9.96 1.36
CA GLY A 103 -0.41 -8.63 0.91
C GLY A 103 -1.36 -8.04 -0.14
N ILE A 104 -1.80 -8.84 -1.11
CA ILE A 104 -2.80 -8.45 -2.12
C ILE A 104 -4.10 -8.03 -1.44
N PHE A 105 -4.64 -8.82 -0.49
CA PHE A 105 -5.88 -8.50 0.21
C PHE A 105 -5.78 -7.20 1.03
N ALA A 106 -4.65 -6.93 1.68
CA ALA A 106 -4.41 -5.66 2.39
C ALA A 106 -4.41 -4.45 1.42
N ILE A 107 -3.76 -4.58 0.26
CA ILE A 107 -3.68 -3.55 -0.78
C ILE A 107 -5.05 -3.32 -1.44
N ILE A 108 -5.76 -4.40 -1.76
CA ILE A 108 -7.13 -4.34 -2.29
C ILE A 108 -8.06 -3.67 -1.27
N GLY A 109 -7.95 -4.03 0.02
CA GLY A 109 -8.71 -3.40 1.09
C GLY A 109 -8.53 -1.87 1.11
N HIS A 110 -7.29 -1.37 1.01
CA HIS A 110 -7.03 0.07 0.93
C HIS A 110 -7.61 0.70 -0.35
N SER A 111 -7.49 0.02 -1.49
CA SER A 111 -7.90 0.55 -2.81
C SER A 111 -9.39 0.47 -3.06
N PHE A 112 -10.06 -0.50 -2.44
CA PHE A 112 -11.48 -0.82 -2.58
C PHE A 112 -12.10 -1.08 -1.20
N SER A 113 -12.04 -0.06 -0.35
CA SER A 113 -12.46 -0.14 1.05
C SER A 113 -13.96 -0.39 1.19
N VAL A 114 -14.32 -1.44 1.95
CA VAL A 114 -15.72 -1.72 2.32
C VAL A 114 -16.34 -0.57 3.10
N PHE A 115 -15.56 0.12 3.94
CA PHE A 115 -16.03 1.28 4.73
C PHE A 115 -16.28 2.54 3.90
N MET A 116 -15.80 2.57 2.65
CA MET A 116 -15.96 3.69 1.73
C MET A 116 -16.72 3.30 0.45
N LYS A 117 -17.61 2.34 0.52
CA LYS A 117 -18.39 1.85 -0.63
C LYS A 117 -17.47 1.49 -1.81
N PHE A 118 -16.39 0.78 -1.53
CA PHE A 118 -15.36 0.33 -2.47
C PHE A 118 -14.60 1.46 -3.21
N LYS A 119 -14.63 2.69 -2.70
CA LYS A 119 -13.90 3.85 -3.23
C LYS A 119 -12.77 4.21 -2.26
N GLY A 120 -11.62 3.55 -2.41
CA GLY A 120 -10.45 3.76 -1.56
C GLY A 120 -9.36 4.65 -2.15
N GLY A 121 -8.20 4.64 -1.48
CA GLY A 121 -7.01 5.38 -1.87
C GLY A 121 -6.18 4.69 -2.97
N LYS A 122 -4.90 5.07 -3.05
CA LYS A 122 -3.96 4.58 -4.09
C LYS A 122 -3.03 3.48 -3.60
N ALA A 123 -3.16 3.08 -2.36
CA ALA A 123 -2.45 1.99 -1.68
C ALA A 123 -0.90 2.11 -1.64
N VAL A 124 -0.30 3.26 -1.95
CA VAL A 124 1.17 3.41 -1.93
C VAL A 124 1.74 3.09 -0.54
N ALA A 125 1.23 3.71 0.52
CA ALA A 125 1.70 3.47 1.89
C ALA A 125 1.46 2.02 2.35
N THR A 126 0.30 1.44 2.01
CA THR A 126 -0.01 0.04 2.33
C THR A 126 0.93 -0.92 1.58
N THR A 127 1.26 -0.61 0.31
CA THR A 127 2.26 -1.32 -0.48
C THR A 127 3.65 -1.25 0.19
N VAL A 128 4.06 -0.07 0.66
CA VAL A 128 5.30 0.08 1.45
C VAL A 128 5.27 -0.89 2.64
N GLY A 129 4.16 -0.95 3.39
CA GLY A 129 4.02 -1.88 4.51
C GLY A 129 4.19 -3.35 4.12
N VAL A 130 3.52 -3.79 3.06
CA VAL A 130 3.61 -5.16 2.54
C VAL A 130 5.06 -5.51 2.15
N PHE A 131 5.69 -4.68 1.33
CA PHE A 131 7.04 -4.97 0.82
C PHE A 131 8.15 -4.71 1.85
N THR A 132 7.89 -3.96 2.93
CA THR A 132 8.81 -3.88 4.08
C THR A 132 9.03 -5.27 4.70
N VAL A 133 8.01 -6.10 4.72
CA VAL A 133 8.09 -7.45 5.28
C VAL A 133 8.62 -8.46 4.26
N LEU A 134 8.15 -8.39 3.00
CA LEU A 134 8.50 -9.37 1.97
C LEU A 134 9.91 -9.19 1.40
N VAL A 135 10.26 -7.96 1.01
CA VAL A 135 11.51 -7.67 0.24
C VAL A 135 12.13 -6.33 0.67
N PRO A 136 12.57 -6.20 1.94
CA PRO A 136 12.98 -4.92 2.52
C PRO A 136 14.13 -4.24 1.75
N LYS A 137 15.10 -4.99 1.21
CA LYS A 137 16.23 -4.42 0.46
C LYS A 137 15.78 -3.79 -0.85
N ALA A 138 14.89 -4.45 -1.60
CA ALA A 138 14.34 -3.90 -2.84
C ALA A 138 13.47 -2.66 -2.58
N LEU A 139 12.68 -2.70 -1.50
CA LEU A 139 11.88 -1.55 -1.08
C LEU A 139 12.76 -0.36 -0.68
N LEU A 140 13.88 -0.59 0.00
CA LEU A 140 14.81 0.49 0.36
C LEU A 140 15.35 1.21 -0.88
N LEU A 141 15.73 0.47 -1.92
CA LEU A 141 16.17 1.07 -3.19
C LEU A 141 15.02 1.83 -3.88
N ALA A 142 13.81 1.28 -3.89
CA ALA A 142 12.65 1.99 -4.42
C ALA A 142 12.34 3.27 -3.63
N ALA A 143 12.54 3.26 -2.31
CA ALA A 143 12.41 4.45 -1.47
C ALA A 143 13.49 5.51 -1.81
N VAL A 144 14.73 5.10 -2.06
CA VAL A 144 15.77 6.02 -2.56
C VAL A 144 15.33 6.66 -3.87
N VAL A 145 14.83 5.88 -4.83
CA VAL A 145 14.28 6.40 -6.08
C VAL A 145 13.14 7.40 -5.81
N PHE A 146 12.22 7.06 -4.91
CA PHE A 146 11.13 7.98 -4.52
C PHE A 146 11.68 9.32 -4.05
N PHE A 147 12.62 9.32 -3.10
CA PHE A 147 13.15 10.56 -2.51
C PHE A 147 13.98 11.36 -3.50
N VAL A 148 14.76 10.73 -4.37
CA VAL A 148 15.50 11.42 -5.45
C VAL A 148 14.52 12.13 -6.39
N ILE A 149 13.53 11.42 -6.92
CA ILE A 149 12.54 12.01 -7.82
C ILE A 149 11.71 13.08 -7.10
N PHE A 150 11.38 12.87 -5.83
CA PHE A 150 10.67 13.86 -5.04
C PHE A 150 11.49 15.14 -4.81
N ALA A 151 12.77 15.02 -4.52
CA ALA A 151 13.67 16.17 -4.38
C ALA A 151 13.76 17.00 -5.65
N LEU A 152 13.81 16.34 -6.81
CA LEU A 152 13.90 16.97 -8.12
C LEU A 152 12.58 17.61 -8.59
N THR A 153 11.44 16.94 -8.36
CA THR A 153 10.16 17.32 -8.97
C THR A 153 9.18 17.97 -8.01
N ARG A 154 9.24 17.66 -6.73
CA ARG A 154 8.27 17.99 -5.68
C ARG A 154 6.87 17.40 -5.91
N TYR A 155 6.71 16.48 -6.87
CA TYR A 155 5.45 15.76 -7.13
C TYR A 155 5.47 14.38 -6.48
N VAL A 156 4.68 14.18 -5.41
CA VAL A 156 4.52 12.87 -4.75
C VAL A 156 4.00 11.82 -5.73
N SER A 157 3.09 12.21 -6.64
CA SER A 157 2.51 11.29 -7.63
C SER A 157 3.56 10.72 -8.60
N VAL A 158 4.43 11.56 -9.15
CA VAL A 158 5.53 11.15 -10.05
C VAL A 158 6.48 10.23 -9.31
N SER A 159 6.90 10.63 -8.11
CA SER A 159 7.82 9.85 -7.28
C SER A 159 7.25 8.47 -6.93
N SER A 160 5.95 8.41 -6.59
CA SER A 160 5.28 7.15 -6.27
C SER A 160 5.20 6.20 -7.48
N ILE A 161 4.89 6.73 -8.66
CA ILE A 161 4.79 5.93 -9.89
C ILE A 161 6.16 5.37 -10.26
N ILE A 162 7.21 6.21 -10.27
CA ILE A 162 8.56 5.78 -10.65
C ILE A 162 9.11 4.79 -9.62
N ALA A 163 8.93 5.04 -8.33
CA ALA A 163 9.35 4.11 -7.29
C ALA A 163 8.61 2.76 -7.39
N ALA A 164 7.30 2.78 -7.64
CA ALA A 164 6.52 1.55 -7.80
C ALA A 164 6.96 0.74 -9.03
N THR A 165 7.28 1.40 -10.14
CA THR A 165 7.78 0.71 -11.36
C THR A 165 9.20 0.20 -11.22
N SER A 166 10.04 0.83 -10.41
CA SER A 166 11.40 0.36 -10.13
C SER A 166 11.44 -0.84 -9.17
N LEU A 167 10.43 -1.01 -8.33
CA LEU A 167 10.40 -2.06 -7.32
C LEU A 167 10.51 -3.48 -7.88
N PRO A 168 9.72 -3.93 -8.88
CA PRO A 168 9.88 -5.27 -9.45
C PRO A 168 11.27 -5.49 -10.08
N ILE A 169 11.89 -4.46 -10.63
CA ILE A 169 13.25 -4.52 -11.18
C ILE A 169 14.23 -4.83 -10.04
N PHE A 170 14.15 -4.11 -8.93
CA PHE A 170 15.01 -4.37 -7.77
C PHE A 170 14.75 -5.74 -7.12
N ILE A 171 13.49 -6.20 -7.09
CA ILE A 171 13.16 -7.53 -6.61
C ILE A 171 13.87 -8.59 -7.47
N PHE A 172 13.74 -8.50 -8.79
CA PHE A 172 14.36 -9.43 -9.72
C PHE A 172 15.88 -9.52 -9.52
N PHE A 173 16.58 -8.38 -9.48
CA PHE A 173 18.03 -8.37 -9.37
C PHE A 173 18.58 -8.73 -7.99
N LEU A 174 17.84 -8.42 -6.90
CA LEU A 174 18.33 -8.65 -5.54
C LEU A 174 17.93 -10.01 -4.94
N TYR A 175 16.80 -10.54 -5.38
CA TYR A 175 16.23 -11.76 -4.81
C TYR A 175 16.14 -12.91 -5.82
N GLY A 176 16.09 -12.64 -7.12
CA GLY A 176 15.86 -13.66 -8.14
C GLY A 176 14.51 -14.38 -8.02
N ASP A 177 13.59 -13.83 -7.21
CA ASP A 177 12.30 -14.43 -6.90
C ASP A 177 11.24 -13.97 -7.90
N ILE A 178 10.84 -14.87 -8.79
CA ILE A 178 9.87 -14.58 -9.85
C ILE A 178 8.47 -14.29 -9.30
N PRO A 179 7.92 -15.06 -8.33
CA PRO A 179 6.64 -14.75 -7.70
C PRO A 179 6.58 -13.34 -7.10
N TYR A 180 7.57 -12.94 -6.33
CA TYR A 180 7.64 -11.57 -5.79
C TYR A 180 7.82 -10.51 -6.88
N THR A 181 8.59 -10.80 -7.94
CA THR A 181 8.78 -9.90 -9.08
C THR A 181 7.46 -9.66 -9.80
N ILE A 182 6.70 -10.72 -10.10
CA ILE A 182 5.37 -10.62 -10.73
C ILE A 182 4.42 -9.86 -9.82
N PHE A 183 4.40 -10.16 -8.54
CA PHE A 183 3.58 -9.43 -7.57
C PHE A 183 3.90 -7.94 -7.56
N GLY A 184 5.19 -7.58 -7.50
CA GLY A 184 5.64 -6.18 -7.58
C GLY A 184 5.18 -5.49 -8.88
N GLY A 185 5.24 -6.19 -10.02
CA GLY A 185 4.75 -5.70 -11.30
C GLY A 185 3.24 -5.45 -11.31
N ILE A 186 2.44 -6.38 -10.79
CA ILE A 186 0.97 -6.22 -10.67
C ILE A 186 0.64 -5.00 -9.81
N ILE A 187 1.34 -4.83 -8.68
CA ILE A 187 1.10 -3.70 -7.79
C ILE A 187 1.55 -2.38 -8.42
N ALA A 188 2.65 -2.37 -9.19
CA ALA A 188 3.06 -1.19 -9.95
C ALA A 188 1.98 -0.75 -10.95
N VAL A 189 1.39 -1.69 -11.69
CA VAL A 189 0.26 -1.42 -12.60
C VAL A 189 -0.95 -0.86 -11.83
N LEU A 190 -1.32 -1.48 -10.71
CA LEU A 190 -2.42 -0.98 -9.85
C LEU A 190 -2.17 0.46 -9.41
N ILE A 191 -0.95 0.77 -8.95
CA ILE A 191 -0.57 2.12 -8.52
C ILE A 191 -0.68 3.12 -9.68
N ILE A 192 -0.19 2.78 -10.88
CA ILE A 192 -0.32 3.62 -12.07
C ILE A 192 -1.80 3.91 -12.38
N VAL A 193 -2.63 2.88 -12.42
CA VAL A 193 -4.09 3.02 -12.67
C VAL A 193 -4.74 3.91 -11.62
N LYS A 194 -4.42 3.72 -10.35
CA LYS A 194 -4.93 4.57 -9.25
C LYS A 194 -4.40 6.01 -9.29
N HIS A 195 -3.35 6.28 -10.06
CA HIS A 195 -2.82 7.62 -10.29
C HIS A 195 -3.37 8.29 -11.56
N LYS A 196 -4.35 7.70 -12.26
CA LYS A 196 -4.93 8.26 -13.49
C LYS A 196 -5.26 9.75 -13.40
N SER A 197 -5.93 10.17 -12.33
CA SER A 197 -6.27 11.59 -12.13
C SER A 197 -5.05 12.49 -11.91
N ASN A 198 -3.97 11.97 -11.29
CA ASN A 198 -2.72 12.72 -11.14
C ASN A 198 -2.01 12.84 -12.49
N ILE A 199 -1.96 11.76 -13.27
CA ILE A 199 -1.37 11.76 -14.61
C ILE A 199 -2.08 12.81 -15.49
N GLN A 200 -3.41 12.84 -15.46
CA GLN A 200 -4.17 13.87 -16.19
C GLN A 200 -3.83 15.29 -15.74
N ARG A 201 -3.70 15.53 -14.42
CA ARG A 201 -3.31 16.85 -13.90
C ARG A 201 -1.86 17.20 -14.24
N LEU A 202 -0.96 16.22 -14.27
CA LEU A 202 0.43 16.44 -14.72
C LEU A 202 0.49 16.85 -16.17
N LEU A 203 -0.23 16.17 -17.05
CA LEU A 203 -0.31 16.51 -18.48
C LEU A 203 -0.93 17.90 -18.72
N ASN A 204 -1.87 18.30 -17.88
CA ASN A 204 -2.52 19.63 -17.96
C ASN A 204 -1.78 20.72 -17.18
N GLY A 205 -0.62 20.41 -16.55
CA GLY A 205 0.13 21.39 -15.73
C GLY A 205 -0.55 21.79 -14.43
N THR A 206 -1.59 21.09 -13.98
CA THR A 206 -2.42 21.44 -12.80
C THR A 206 -2.16 20.55 -11.58
N GLU A 207 -1.21 19.64 -11.65
CA GLU A 207 -0.85 18.81 -10.48
C GLU A 207 -0.17 19.66 -9.40
N SER A 208 -0.63 19.52 -8.17
CA SER A 208 -0.10 20.31 -7.04
C SER A 208 1.23 19.74 -6.56
N LYS A 209 2.27 20.58 -6.54
CA LYS A 209 3.52 20.26 -5.82
C LYS A 209 3.24 20.07 -4.33
N PHE A 210 4.03 19.25 -3.69
CA PHE A 210 3.89 19.04 -2.24
C PHE A 210 4.46 20.22 -1.48
N THR A 211 3.59 20.90 -0.74
CA THR A 211 3.93 21.94 0.23
C THR A 211 3.22 21.61 1.53
N ILE A 212 3.92 21.75 2.65
CA ILE A 212 3.32 21.69 3.98
C ILE A 212 2.97 23.12 4.34
N ASN A 213 1.69 23.43 4.45
CA ASN A 213 1.27 24.70 5.00
C ASN A 213 1.73 24.75 6.46
N LYS A 214 2.66 25.63 6.76
CA LYS A 214 2.99 26.02 8.14
C LYS A 214 1.81 26.85 8.65
N LYS A 215 0.85 26.20 9.33
CA LYS A 215 -0.07 26.87 10.23
C LYS A 215 0.39 26.62 11.64
#